data_8a9dc94009dcd545862b71576ad3f20c
#
_entry.id   8a9dc94009dcd545862b71576ad3f20c
#
_cell.length_a   1.000
_cell.length_b   1.000
_cell.length_c   1.000
_cell.angle_alpha   90.00
_cell.angle_beta   90.00
_cell.angle_gamma   90.00
#
_symmetry.space_group_name_H-M   'P 1'
#
loop_
_entity.id
_entity.type
_entity.pdbx_description
1 polymer ?
#
loop_
_entity_poly.entity_id
_entity_poly.type
_entity_poly.pdbx_seq_one_letter_code
_entity_poly.pdbx_strand_id
1 'polypeptide(L)'
;LKETAHCRILYAIMQNKKIQNSFIQHFLPDIEYSADSIQIPYPDKYRIDLTIKTNSFFLIIENKINGACEQKEQIDRYVQIAQQTYPNEQIYVLYLGGESNILPSEYSMSSDTRELLGNRIICCNYRKNIITWISFIYEQIEFNEQPFLKSTILSYKTYLENKYNLNNQNKEIYWQ
;
A
#
# COMPACT_ATOMS: atom_id res chain seq x y z
N LEU A 1 -8.01 -7.26 -12.48
CA LEU A 1 -7.46 -5.88 -12.48
C LEU A 1 -5.95 -5.92 -12.71
N LYS A 2 -5.42 -4.96 -13.48
CA LYS A 2 -3.96 -4.71 -13.62
C LYS A 2 -3.42 -4.01 -12.36
N GLU A 3 -2.10 -4.07 -12.11
CA GLU A 3 -1.47 -3.45 -10.94
C GLU A 3 -1.76 -1.95 -10.84
N THR A 4 -1.68 -1.23 -11.95
CA THR A 4 -2.04 0.19 -12.02
C THR A 4 -3.48 0.48 -11.58
N ALA A 5 -4.43 -0.43 -11.82
CA ALA A 5 -5.81 -0.27 -11.35
C ALA A 5 -5.91 -0.39 -9.82
N HIS A 6 -5.14 -1.29 -9.21
CA HIS A 6 -5.07 -1.41 -7.76
C HIS A 6 -4.53 -0.13 -7.12
N CYS A 7 -3.46 0.44 -7.67
CA CYS A 7 -2.90 1.71 -7.20
C CYS A 7 -3.90 2.87 -7.29
N ARG A 8 -4.67 2.94 -8.38
CA ARG A 8 -5.72 3.97 -8.56
C ARG A 8 -6.88 3.79 -7.58
N ILE A 9 -7.27 2.55 -7.28
CA ILE A 9 -8.32 2.28 -6.28
C ILE A 9 -7.83 2.67 -4.89
N LEU A 10 -6.62 2.27 -4.49
CA LEU A 10 -6.03 2.68 -3.21
C LEU A 10 -5.93 4.20 -3.11
N TYR A 11 -5.46 4.86 -4.17
CA TYR A 11 -5.42 6.32 -4.24
C TYR A 11 -6.80 6.94 -4.04
N ALA A 12 -7.84 6.46 -4.75
CA ALA A 12 -9.19 6.99 -4.64
C ALA A 12 -9.78 6.82 -3.23
N ILE A 13 -9.59 5.66 -2.62
CA ILE A 13 -10.01 5.38 -1.24
C ILE A 13 -9.29 6.32 -0.26
N MET A 14 -7.99 6.52 -0.44
CA MET A 14 -7.16 7.37 0.41
C MET A 14 -7.34 8.88 0.17
N GLN A 15 -8.27 9.33 -0.67
CA GLN A 15 -8.64 10.76 -0.70
C GLN A 15 -9.45 11.19 0.54
N ASN A 16 -9.95 10.26 1.33
CA ASN A 16 -10.54 10.54 2.63
C ASN A 16 -9.45 10.64 3.72
N LYS A 17 -9.44 11.76 4.46
CA LYS A 17 -8.41 12.04 5.48
C LYS A 17 -8.32 10.99 6.60
N LYS A 18 -9.46 10.45 7.07
CA LYS A 18 -9.48 9.41 8.10
C LYS A 18 -8.82 8.12 7.58
N ILE A 19 -9.09 7.79 6.31
CA ILE A 19 -8.52 6.61 5.65
C ILE A 19 -7.01 6.78 5.40
N GLN A 20 -6.56 7.95 4.97
CA GLN A 20 -5.12 8.25 4.84
C GLN A 20 -4.38 7.94 6.13
N ASN A 21 -4.88 8.51 7.22
CA ASN A 21 -4.29 8.33 8.54
C ASN A 21 -4.31 6.85 8.98
N SER A 22 -5.43 6.17 8.77
CA SER A 22 -5.58 4.74 9.04
C SER A 22 -4.58 3.89 8.27
N PHE A 23 -4.31 4.21 6.99
CA PHE A 23 -3.32 3.49 6.18
C PHE A 23 -1.91 3.61 6.79
N ILE A 24 -1.51 4.83 7.11
CA ILE A 24 -0.20 5.07 7.70
C ILE A 24 -0.08 4.35 9.05
N GLN A 25 -1.06 4.48 9.93
CA GLN A 25 -1.06 3.80 11.23
C GLN A 25 -1.04 2.27 11.11
N HIS A 26 -1.66 1.71 10.07
CA HIS A 26 -1.68 0.26 9.87
C HIS A 26 -0.34 -0.30 9.38
N PHE A 27 0.35 0.41 8.47
CA PHE A 27 1.59 -0.06 7.85
C PHE A 27 2.86 0.50 8.50
N LEU A 28 2.77 1.63 9.18
CA LEU A 28 3.87 2.38 9.80
C LEU A 28 3.47 2.84 11.23
N PRO A 29 3.12 1.91 12.14
CA PRO A 29 2.48 2.25 13.42
C PRO A 29 3.34 3.12 14.35
N ASP A 30 4.67 3.02 14.23
CA ASP A 30 5.62 3.67 15.14
C ASP A 30 6.16 5.01 14.61
N ILE A 31 5.59 5.54 13.51
CA ILE A 31 6.07 6.79 12.92
C ILE A 31 5.27 7.98 13.42
N GLU A 32 5.97 8.99 13.89
CA GLU A 32 5.40 10.28 14.24
C GLU A 32 5.29 11.20 13.01
N TYR A 33 4.12 11.76 12.77
CA TYR A 33 3.85 12.72 11.68
C TYR A 33 2.63 13.58 12.01
N SER A 34 2.51 14.72 11.31
CA SER A 34 1.29 15.53 11.34
C SER A 34 0.29 15.02 10.31
N ALA A 35 -0.93 14.67 10.74
CA ALA A 35 -1.99 14.18 9.84
C ALA A 35 -2.37 15.22 8.76
N ASP A 36 -2.26 16.51 9.06
CA ASP A 36 -2.54 17.58 8.10
C ASP A 36 -1.44 17.75 7.04
N SER A 37 -0.25 17.16 7.26
CA SER A 37 0.86 17.18 6.31
C SER A 37 0.77 16.12 5.22
N ILE A 38 -0.16 15.18 5.30
CA ILE A 38 -0.28 14.04 4.37
C ILE A 38 -0.61 14.54 2.96
N GLN A 39 0.22 14.15 2.02
CA GLN A 39 0.04 14.40 0.58
C GLN A 39 0.15 13.09 -0.17
N ILE A 40 -0.87 12.75 -0.95
CA ILE A 40 -0.90 11.56 -1.80
C ILE A 40 -1.12 12.05 -3.24
N PRO A 41 -0.08 12.15 -4.05
CA PRO A 41 -0.22 12.53 -5.46
C PRO A 41 -0.89 11.40 -6.25
N TYR A 42 -1.43 11.74 -7.42
CA TYR A 42 -1.98 10.74 -8.33
C TYR A 42 -0.92 9.67 -8.66
N PRO A 43 -1.31 8.39 -8.76
CA PRO A 43 -0.41 7.28 -9.05
C PRO A 43 0.46 7.53 -10.29
N ASP A 44 1.63 6.89 -10.32
CA ASP A 44 2.63 7.01 -11.39
C ASP A 44 3.42 8.35 -11.39
N LYS A 45 3.24 9.19 -10.39
CA LYS A 45 4.15 10.32 -10.18
C LYS A 45 5.56 9.79 -9.89
N TYR A 46 6.55 10.34 -10.55
CA TYR A 46 7.94 9.87 -10.52
C TYR A 46 8.14 8.44 -11.07
N ARG A 47 7.16 7.88 -11.81
CA ARG A 47 7.12 6.46 -12.24
C ARG A 47 7.12 5.49 -11.06
N ILE A 48 6.63 5.92 -9.92
CA ILE A 48 6.39 5.11 -8.72
C ILE A 48 4.89 4.81 -8.67
N ASP A 49 4.55 3.58 -8.35
CA ASP A 49 3.15 3.11 -8.33
C ASP A 49 2.26 3.99 -7.46
N LEU A 50 2.67 4.25 -6.22
CA LEU A 50 1.97 5.15 -5.32
C LEU A 50 2.95 5.72 -4.30
N THR A 51 2.73 6.95 -3.86
CA THR A 51 3.57 7.60 -2.84
C THR A 51 2.74 8.33 -1.81
N ILE A 52 3.24 8.37 -0.58
CA ILE A 52 2.68 9.20 0.50
C ILE A 52 3.80 10.06 1.07
N LYS A 53 3.59 11.36 1.10
CA LYS A 53 4.51 12.31 1.74
C LYS A 53 3.86 12.91 2.98
N THR A 54 4.66 13.08 4.04
CA THR A 54 4.29 13.84 5.23
C THR A 54 5.39 14.86 5.56
N ASN A 55 5.28 15.52 6.69
CA ASN A 55 6.32 16.42 7.19
C ASN A 55 7.58 15.69 7.73
N SER A 56 7.53 14.36 7.90
CA SER A 56 8.62 13.59 8.49
C SER A 56 9.13 12.45 7.62
N PHE A 57 8.31 11.94 6.68
CA PHE A 57 8.72 10.83 5.84
C PHE A 57 8.16 10.91 4.42
N PHE A 58 8.80 10.17 3.53
CA PHE A 58 8.33 9.85 2.19
C PHE A 58 8.21 8.33 2.04
N LEU A 59 6.99 7.84 1.80
CA LEU A 59 6.70 6.43 1.60
C LEU A 59 6.55 6.13 0.11
N ILE A 60 7.38 5.22 -0.37
CA ILE A 60 7.29 4.60 -1.68
C ILE A 60 6.47 3.33 -1.55
N ILE A 61 5.42 3.17 -2.34
CA ILE A 61 4.61 1.96 -2.39
C ILE A 61 4.80 1.31 -3.76
N GLU A 62 5.43 0.16 -3.78
CA GLU A 62 5.61 -0.67 -4.97
C GLU A 62 4.65 -1.85 -4.94
N ASN A 63 3.84 -1.99 -6.00
CA ASN A 63 2.76 -2.95 -6.08
C ASN A 63 3.10 -4.14 -6.97
N LYS A 64 3.17 -5.33 -6.41
CA LYS A 64 3.43 -6.60 -7.09
C LYS A 64 2.27 -7.59 -6.93
N ILE A 65 1.04 -7.10 -6.85
CA ILE A 65 -0.16 -7.93 -6.59
C ILE A 65 -0.37 -9.06 -7.60
N ASN A 66 0.04 -8.87 -8.84
CA ASN A 66 -0.07 -9.89 -9.90
C ASN A 66 1.28 -10.53 -10.26
N GLY A 67 2.31 -10.31 -9.45
CA GLY A 67 3.65 -10.84 -9.70
C GLY A 67 4.34 -10.21 -10.92
N ALA A 68 4.10 -8.92 -11.19
CA ALA A 68 4.79 -8.21 -12.27
C ALA A 68 6.32 -8.32 -12.13
N CYS A 69 6.98 -8.48 -13.27
CA CYS A 69 8.44 -8.57 -13.31
C CYS A 69 9.08 -7.33 -12.68
N GLU A 70 10.11 -7.54 -11.90
CA GLU A 70 10.94 -6.47 -11.40
C GLU A 70 11.72 -5.82 -12.54
N GLN A 71 11.96 -4.53 -12.42
CA GLN A 71 12.85 -3.80 -13.32
C GLN A 71 14.22 -3.65 -12.67
N LYS A 72 15.25 -3.57 -13.53
CA LYS A 72 16.63 -3.36 -13.08
C LYS A 72 16.71 -2.07 -12.24
N GLU A 73 17.30 -2.19 -11.04
CA GLU A 73 17.54 -1.07 -10.12
C GLU A 73 16.26 -0.24 -9.85
N GLN A 74 15.08 -0.89 -9.83
CA GLN A 74 13.81 -0.19 -9.72
C GLN A 74 13.71 0.55 -8.40
N ILE A 75 13.96 -0.13 -7.29
CA ILE A 75 13.89 0.47 -5.94
C ILE A 75 15.03 1.46 -5.73
N ASP A 76 16.22 1.18 -6.24
CA ASP A 76 17.35 2.11 -6.15
C ASP A 76 17.01 3.47 -6.78
N ARG A 77 16.43 3.45 -8.00
CA ARG A 77 16.01 4.68 -8.69
C ARG A 77 14.95 5.44 -7.90
N TYR A 78 13.98 4.73 -7.31
CA TYR A 78 12.92 5.38 -6.53
C TYR A 78 13.46 6.03 -5.26
N VAL A 79 14.35 5.35 -4.56
CA VAL A 79 15.02 5.89 -3.36
C VAL A 79 15.88 7.10 -3.72
N GLN A 80 16.63 7.03 -4.81
CA GLN A 80 17.44 8.15 -5.29
C GLN A 80 16.57 9.39 -5.63
N ILE A 81 15.47 9.19 -6.35
CA ILE A 81 14.52 10.28 -6.66
C ILE A 81 13.97 10.88 -5.38
N ALA A 82 13.57 10.05 -4.43
CA ALA A 82 13.04 10.50 -3.15
C ALA A 82 14.08 11.30 -2.35
N GLN A 83 15.32 10.84 -2.24
CA GLN A 83 16.41 11.54 -1.55
C GLN A 83 16.73 12.90 -2.18
N GLN A 84 16.72 12.97 -3.51
CA GLN A 84 16.96 14.23 -4.23
C GLN A 84 15.81 15.24 -4.07
N THR A 85 14.57 14.73 -4.04
CA THR A 85 13.37 15.58 -3.99
C THR A 85 13.04 16.00 -2.56
N TYR A 86 13.29 15.15 -1.60
CA TYR A 86 12.93 15.30 -0.19
C TYR A 86 14.10 14.94 0.72
N PRO A 87 15.16 15.74 0.73
CA PRO A 87 16.43 15.41 1.41
C PRO A 87 16.33 15.36 2.95
N ASN A 88 15.27 15.95 3.52
CA ASN A 88 15.08 16.02 4.97
C ASN A 88 14.10 14.97 5.52
N GLU A 89 13.38 14.27 4.64
CA GLU A 89 12.41 13.25 5.03
C GLU A 89 13.04 11.87 5.10
N GLN A 90 12.58 11.05 6.05
CA GLN A 90 12.94 9.64 6.08
C GLN A 90 12.25 8.89 4.94
N ILE A 91 12.97 8.07 4.22
CA ILE A 91 12.43 7.29 3.10
C ILE A 91 12.08 5.89 3.58
N TYR A 92 10.84 5.50 3.32
CA TYR A 92 10.30 4.16 3.56
C TYR A 92 9.85 3.53 2.24
N VAL A 93 9.96 2.22 2.17
CA VAL A 93 9.47 1.41 1.04
C VAL A 93 8.48 0.38 1.57
N LEU A 94 7.24 0.43 1.09
CA LEU A 94 6.23 -0.60 1.27
C LEU A 94 6.15 -1.43 0.00
N TYR A 95 6.60 -2.68 0.07
CA TYR A 95 6.62 -3.63 -1.04
C TYR A 95 5.46 -4.61 -0.89
N LEU A 96 4.47 -4.52 -1.79
CA LEU A 96 3.19 -5.22 -1.68
C LEU A 96 3.13 -6.41 -2.62
N GLY A 97 3.33 -7.61 -2.11
CA GLY A 97 3.05 -8.85 -2.82
C GLY A 97 1.55 -9.17 -2.92
N GLY A 98 1.20 -10.17 -3.73
CA GLY A 98 -0.18 -10.63 -3.85
C GLY A 98 -0.59 -11.53 -2.67
N GLU A 99 -0.16 -12.79 -2.69
CA GLU A 99 -0.53 -13.82 -1.70
C GLU A 99 0.39 -13.90 -0.49
N SER A 100 1.66 -13.55 -0.69
CA SER A 100 2.69 -13.63 0.37
C SER A 100 3.54 -12.37 0.38
N ASN A 101 4.22 -12.16 1.51
CA ASN A 101 5.25 -11.14 1.58
C ASN A 101 6.42 -11.55 0.71
N ILE A 102 6.81 -10.66 -0.18
CA ILE A 102 7.96 -10.81 -1.06
C ILE A 102 8.96 -9.70 -0.81
N LEU A 103 10.24 -10.01 -0.98
CA LEU A 103 11.32 -9.03 -0.89
C LEU A 103 11.72 -8.60 -2.31
N PRO A 104 12.08 -7.34 -2.52
CA PRO A 104 12.76 -6.94 -3.76
C PRO A 104 14.02 -7.79 -3.96
N SER A 105 14.23 -8.31 -5.17
CA SER A 105 15.46 -9.05 -5.51
C SER A 105 16.66 -8.11 -5.64
N GLU A 106 17.86 -8.66 -5.70
CA GLU A 106 19.09 -7.88 -5.95
C GLU A 106 19.09 -7.19 -7.32
N TYR A 107 18.29 -7.69 -8.26
CA TYR A 107 18.09 -7.05 -9.57
C TYR A 107 17.32 -5.72 -9.45
N SER A 108 16.40 -5.62 -8.50
CA SER A 108 15.55 -4.45 -8.27
C SER A 108 16.09 -3.51 -7.19
N MET A 109 16.81 -4.03 -6.20
CA MET A 109 17.33 -3.28 -5.07
C MET A 109 18.72 -3.78 -4.67
N SER A 110 19.72 -2.93 -4.84
CA SER A 110 21.13 -3.20 -4.47
C SER A 110 21.29 -3.44 -2.96
N SER A 111 22.43 -4.08 -2.61
CA SER A 111 22.83 -4.23 -1.20
C SER A 111 22.98 -2.89 -0.48
N ASP A 112 23.52 -1.88 -1.15
CA ASP A 112 23.73 -0.55 -0.60
C ASP A 112 22.41 0.13 -0.27
N THR A 113 21.41 0.07 -1.15
CA THR A 113 20.07 0.59 -0.90
C THR A 113 19.36 -0.20 0.23
N ARG A 114 19.57 -1.51 0.28
CA ARG A 114 19.04 -2.35 1.35
C ARG A 114 19.62 -1.98 2.71
N GLU A 115 20.92 -1.77 2.79
CA GLU A 115 21.61 -1.32 4.01
C GLU A 115 21.18 0.09 4.41
N LEU A 116 21.10 1.01 3.45
CA LEU A 116 20.61 2.38 3.67
C LEU A 116 19.20 2.42 4.28
N LEU A 117 18.28 1.61 3.78
CA LEU A 117 16.91 1.57 4.24
C LEU A 117 16.76 0.78 5.56
N GLY A 118 17.49 -0.32 5.72
CA GLY A 118 17.41 -1.18 6.89
C GLY A 118 15.97 -1.64 7.17
N ASN A 119 15.45 -1.33 8.36
CA ASN A 119 14.08 -1.67 8.78
C ASN A 119 12.99 -0.80 8.15
N ARG A 120 13.34 0.17 7.31
CA ARG A 120 12.39 1.01 6.58
C ARG A 120 11.90 0.37 5.28
N ILE A 121 12.26 -0.89 5.01
CA ILE A 121 11.64 -1.74 3.99
C ILE A 121 10.59 -2.59 4.69
N ILE A 122 9.34 -2.38 4.30
CA ILE A 122 8.18 -3.10 4.86
C ILE A 122 7.62 -3.99 3.76
N CYS A 123 7.62 -5.29 3.98
CA CYS A 123 7.11 -6.27 3.04
C CYS A 123 5.79 -6.82 3.53
N CYS A 124 4.73 -6.54 2.79
CA CYS A 124 3.37 -6.93 3.08
C CYS A 124 2.72 -7.60 1.87
N ASN A 125 1.49 -8.05 2.02
CA ASN A 125 0.74 -8.65 0.92
C ASN A 125 -0.74 -8.25 0.94
N TYR A 126 -1.38 -8.41 -0.21
CA TYR A 126 -2.80 -8.09 -0.38
C TYR A 126 -3.69 -9.07 0.35
N ARG A 127 -3.39 -10.38 0.26
CA ARG A 127 -4.23 -11.44 0.83
C ARG A 127 -4.47 -11.29 2.33
N LYS A 128 -3.51 -10.77 3.06
CA LYS A 128 -3.59 -10.56 4.50
C LYS A 128 -3.68 -9.09 4.87
N ASN A 129 -2.64 -8.32 4.56
CA ASN A 129 -2.47 -6.98 5.12
C ASN A 129 -3.45 -5.96 4.52
N ILE A 130 -3.55 -5.90 3.19
CA ILE A 130 -4.48 -4.96 2.54
C ILE A 130 -5.94 -5.34 2.83
N ILE A 131 -6.32 -6.62 2.76
CA ILE A 131 -7.71 -7.05 3.07
C ILE A 131 -8.06 -6.75 4.53
N THR A 132 -7.14 -6.99 5.48
CA THR A 132 -7.37 -6.64 6.89
C THR A 132 -7.61 -5.14 7.05
N TRP A 133 -6.75 -4.30 6.45
CA TRP A 133 -6.93 -2.86 6.50
C TRP A 133 -8.24 -2.40 5.83
N ILE A 134 -8.57 -2.93 4.64
CA ILE A 134 -9.81 -2.59 3.93
C ILE A 134 -11.04 -3.01 4.76
N SER A 135 -11.01 -4.16 5.41
CA SER A 135 -12.09 -4.60 6.29
C SER A 135 -12.25 -3.66 7.49
N PHE A 136 -11.15 -3.25 8.10
CA PHE A 136 -11.16 -2.28 9.19
C PHE A 136 -11.78 -0.95 8.77
N ILE A 137 -11.34 -0.35 7.66
CA ILE A 137 -11.90 0.94 7.21
C ILE A 137 -13.36 0.83 6.78
N TYR A 138 -13.80 -0.30 6.25
CA TYR A 138 -15.20 -0.54 5.90
C TYR A 138 -16.11 -0.42 7.13
N GLU A 139 -15.68 -0.96 8.28
CA GLU A 139 -16.43 -0.89 9.55
C GLU A 139 -16.42 0.52 10.15
N GLN A 140 -15.41 1.35 9.83
CA GLN A 140 -15.28 2.70 10.39
C GLN A 140 -16.07 3.77 9.63
N ILE A 141 -16.55 3.47 8.41
CA ILE A 141 -17.25 4.45 7.56
C ILE A 141 -18.76 4.25 7.70
N GLU A 142 -19.45 5.29 8.14
CA GLU A 142 -20.90 5.32 8.16
C GLU A 142 -21.47 5.36 6.74
N PHE A 143 -22.40 4.44 6.46
CA PHE A 143 -23.00 4.33 5.12
C PHE A 143 -23.72 5.62 4.72
N ASN A 144 -24.45 6.22 5.65
CA ASN A 144 -25.26 7.43 5.39
C ASN A 144 -24.40 8.68 5.14
N GLU A 145 -23.20 8.75 5.71
CA GLU A 145 -22.29 9.89 5.52
C GLU A 145 -21.56 9.85 4.18
N GLN A 146 -21.15 8.65 3.74
CA GLN A 146 -20.30 8.48 2.54
C GLN A 146 -20.67 7.20 1.76
N PRO A 147 -21.88 7.12 1.19
CA PRO A 147 -22.40 5.89 0.59
C PRO A 147 -21.57 5.40 -0.61
N PHE A 148 -21.08 6.32 -1.45
CA PHE A 148 -20.25 5.96 -2.61
C PHE A 148 -18.90 5.41 -2.19
N LEU A 149 -18.24 6.04 -1.22
CA LEU A 149 -16.96 5.58 -0.70
C LEU A 149 -17.10 4.19 -0.06
N LYS A 150 -18.11 4.00 0.77
CA LYS A 150 -18.39 2.71 1.43
C LYS A 150 -18.68 1.61 0.40
N SER A 151 -19.46 1.91 -0.62
CA SER A 151 -19.74 0.97 -1.72
C SER A 151 -18.49 0.63 -2.52
N THR A 152 -17.62 1.60 -2.78
CA THR A 152 -16.32 1.37 -3.45
C THR A 152 -15.42 0.46 -2.64
N ILE A 153 -15.30 0.71 -1.33
CA ILE A 153 -14.52 -0.11 -0.41
C ILE A 153 -15.06 -1.53 -0.35
N LEU A 154 -16.38 -1.70 -0.24
CA LEU A 154 -17.03 -3.02 -0.24
C LEU A 154 -16.77 -3.79 -1.54
N SER A 155 -16.93 -3.13 -2.67
CA SER A 155 -16.70 -3.74 -3.99
C SER A 155 -15.25 -4.20 -4.13
N TYR A 156 -14.30 -3.39 -3.70
CA TYR A 156 -12.88 -3.74 -3.76
C TYR A 156 -12.51 -4.84 -2.77
N LYS A 157 -13.04 -4.81 -1.55
CA LYS A 157 -12.92 -5.88 -0.56
C LYS A 157 -13.41 -7.21 -1.14
N THR A 158 -14.63 -7.23 -1.66
CA THR A 158 -15.24 -8.43 -2.27
C THR A 158 -14.42 -8.95 -3.45
N TYR A 159 -13.89 -8.06 -4.30
CA TYR A 159 -12.99 -8.46 -5.39
C TYR A 159 -11.74 -9.16 -4.86
N LEU A 160 -11.07 -8.61 -3.85
CA LEU A 160 -9.86 -9.20 -3.26
C LEU A 160 -10.16 -10.54 -2.55
N GLU A 161 -11.24 -10.62 -1.80
CA GLU A 161 -11.69 -11.86 -1.15
C GLU A 161 -11.94 -12.98 -2.16
N ASN A 162 -12.60 -12.66 -3.27
CA ASN A 162 -12.81 -13.61 -4.36
C ASN A 162 -11.50 -14.00 -5.05
N LYS A 163 -10.61 -13.03 -5.32
CA LYS A 163 -9.30 -13.27 -5.94
C LYS A 163 -8.46 -14.28 -5.13
N TYR A 164 -8.54 -14.22 -3.81
CA TYR A 164 -7.77 -15.08 -2.89
C TYR A 164 -8.59 -16.24 -2.29
N ASN A 165 -9.81 -16.49 -2.79
CA ASN A 165 -10.71 -17.57 -2.34
C ASN A 165 -11.02 -17.54 -0.83
N LEU A 166 -11.08 -16.36 -0.21
CA LEU A 166 -11.30 -16.23 1.23
C LEU A 166 -12.77 -16.52 1.63
N ASN A 167 -13.72 -16.31 0.71
CA ASN A 167 -15.14 -16.57 0.95
C ASN A 167 -15.51 -18.06 0.99
N ASN A 168 -14.68 -18.96 0.47
CA ASN A 168 -14.95 -20.40 0.47
C ASN A 168 -14.57 -21.09 1.78
N GLN A 169 -13.67 -20.52 2.57
CA GLN A 169 -13.26 -21.09 3.86
C GLN A 169 -14.38 -21.05 4.92
N ASN A 170 -15.35 -20.13 4.78
CA ASN A 170 -16.51 -20.05 5.68
C ASN A 170 -17.68 -20.96 5.29
N LYS A 171 -17.68 -21.58 4.11
CA LYS A 171 -18.76 -22.47 3.67
C LYS A 171 -18.57 -23.92 4.11
N GLU A 172 -17.36 -24.35 4.37
CA GLU A 172 -17.08 -25.73 4.82
C GLU A 172 -17.41 -25.98 6.30
N ILE A 173 -17.59 -24.92 7.10
CA ILE A 173 -17.89 -25.04 8.54
C ILE A 173 -19.39 -25.30 8.79
N TYR A 174 -20.27 -25.11 7.81
CA TYR A 174 -21.73 -25.27 8.00
C TYR A 174 -22.30 -26.61 7.54
N TRP A 175 -21.48 -27.57 7.14
CA TRP A 175 -21.92 -28.89 6.66
C TRP A 175 -21.28 -30.08 7.42
N GLN A 176 -21.01 -29.91 8.70
CA GLN A 176 -20.68 -31.03 9.60
C GLN A 176 -21.72 -31.16 10.69
#